data_e8f37f20e7efa35ed5165dfade18a596
#
_entry.id   e8f37f20e7efa35ed5165dfade18a596
#
_cell.length_a   1.000
_cell.length_b   1.000
_cell.length_c   1.000
_cell.angle_alpha   90.00
_cell.angle_beta   90.00
_cell.angle_gamma   90.00
#
_symmetry.space_group_name_H-M   'P 1'
#
loop_
_entity.id
_entity.type
_entity.pdbx_description
1 polymer ?
#
loop_
_entity_poly.entity_id
_entity_poly.type
_entity_poly.pdbx_seq_one_letter_code
_entity_poly.pdbx_strand_id
1 'polypeptide(L)'
;MNSKAFNTVKTEESTNVWLTPRELLDKLGHFDLDPCASTIRPWDCADINYTKEDNGLIQQWFGRVWCNPPYGSEAYPFLKKFSEYNGPGLMLLFTRTDIKAWHDYIFPTAKYLFFIKGRLKFCRPDGSQKATANAASCLIAWDESEFELLKKLEKEGLGKLAILS
;
A
#
# COMPACT_ATOMS: atom_id res chain seq x y z
N MET A 1 -12.73 50.31 6.43
CA MET A 1 -11.53 49.52 6.72
C MET A 1 -11.82 48.06 6.44
N ASN A 2 -11.32 47.55 5.33
CA ASN A 2 -11.61 46.19 4.88
C ASN A 2 -10.61 45.21 5.51
N SER A 3 -11.08 44.41 6.45
CA SER A 3 -10.35 43.24 6.90
C SER A 3 -10.58 42.12 5.88
N LYS A 4 -9.59 41.83 5.04
CA LYS A 4 -9.55 40.62 4.22
C LYS A 4 -9.40 39.43 5.17
N ALA A 5 -10.48 38.71 5.36
CA ALA A 5 -10.42 37.37 5.94
C ALA A 5 -9.64 36.48 4.95
N PHE A 6 -8.45 36.09 5.34
CA PHE A 6 -7.73 35.01 4.70
C PHE A 6 -8.50 33.72 5.01
N ASN A 7 -9.31 33.26 4.04
CA ASN A 7 -9.81 31.89 4.04
C ASN A 7 -8.61 30.97 3.88
N THR A 8 -8.05 30.54 4.97
CA THR A 8 -7.21 29.35 5.02
C THR A 8 -8.14 28.18 4.76
N VAL A 9 -8.18 27.72 3.52
CA VAL A 9 -8.72 26.40 3.21
C VAL A 9 -7.85 25.42 4.01
N LYS A 10 -8.38 24.95 5.12
CA LYS A 10 -7.79 23.85 5.86
C LYS A 10 -7.89 22.63 4.97
N THR A 11 -6.80 22.27 4.32
CA THR A 11 -6.60 20.97 3.71
C THR A 11 -6.37 19.95 4.84
N GLU A 12 -7.44 19.59 5.56
CA GLU A 12 -7.38 18.59 6.63
C GLU A 12 -7.08 17.17 6.12
N GLU A 13 -7.10 16.95 4.81
CA GLU A 13 -6.76 15.66 4.19
C GLU A 13 -5.25 15.37 4.09
N SER A 14 -4.39 16.34 4.38
CA SER A 14 -2.96 16.21 4.06
C SER A 14 -2.12 15.44 5.08
N THR A 15 -2.63 15.11 6.26
CA THR A 15 -1.81 14.56 7.36
C THR A 15 -1.67 13.05 7.37
N ASN A 16 -2.57 12.30 6.71
CA ASN A 16 -2.60 10.83 6.76
C ASN A 16 -2.40 10.14 5.40
N VAL A 17 -2.15 10.88 4.33
CA VAL A 17 -1.89 10.32 3.01
C VAL A 17 -0.41 10.03 2.84
N TRP A 18 -0.10 8.74 2.61
CA TRP A 18 1.25 8.22 2.46
C TRP A 18 1.37 7.54 1.10
N LEU A 19 1.83 8.29 0.10
CA LEU A 19 1.99 7.76 -1.24
C LEU A 19 3.21 6.84 -1.32
N THR A 20 3.04 5.71 -1.98
CA THR A 20 4.14 4.79 -2.27
C THR A 20 5.20 5.47 -3.13
N PRO A 21 6.49 5.39 -2.76
CA PRO A 21 7.56 5.95 -3.59
C PRO A 21 7.55 5.35 -4.99
N ARG A 22 7.69 6.20 -6.02
CA ARG A 22 7.70 5.76 -7.41
C ARG A 22 8.80 4.75 -7.68
N GLU A 23 9.98 4.93 -7.10
CA GLU A 23 11.11 4.02 -7.22
C GLU A 23 10.79 2.59 -6.77
N LEU A 24 9.93 2.45 -5.75
CA LEU A 24 9.45 1.12 -5.34
C LEU A 24 8.48 0.57 -6.38
N LEU A 25 7.50 1.35 -6.82
CA LEU A 25 6.53 0.92 -7.84
C LEU A 25 7.22 0.49 -9.14
N ASP A 26 8.24 1.23 -9.60
CA ASP A 26 9.01 0.89 -10.80
C ASP A 26 9.69 -0.47 -10.68
N LYS A 27 10.12 -0.86 -9.47
CA LYS A 27 10.71 -2.18 -9.21
C LYS A 27 9.67 -3.30 -9.13
N LEU A 28 8.45 -2.98 -8.69
CA LEU A 28 7.35 -3.94 -8.55
C LEU A 28 6.66 -4.23 -9.89
N GLY A 29 6.81 -3.33 -10.88
CA GLY A 29 6.22 -3.49 -12.20
C GLY A 29 4.77 -3.03 -12.28
N HIS A 30 4.08 -3.48 -13.31
CA HIS A 30 2.72 -3.05 -13.66
C HIS A 30 1.66 -3.66 -12.74
N PHE A 31 0.64 -2.87 -12.41
CA PHE A 31 -0.57 -3.29 -11.70
C PHE A 31 -1.82 -2.88 -12.49
N ASP A 32 -2.86 -3.71 -12.44
CA ASP A 32 -4.14 -3.45 -13.11
C ASP A 32 -5.07 -2.59 -12.26
N LEU A 33 -5.02 -2.77 -10.93
CA LEU A 33 -5.95 -2.12 -9.99
C LEU A 33 -5.24 -1.63 -8.73
N ASP A 34 -5.53 -0.38 -8.33
CA ASP A 34 -5.31 0.15 -6.98
C ASP A 34 -6.68 0.46 -6.35
N PRO A 35 -7.14 -0.34 -5.36
CA PRO A 35 -8.46 -0.18 -4.76
C PRO A 35 -8.55 0.90 -3.69
N CYS A 36 -7.44 1.56 -3.34
CA CYS A 36 -7.38 2.58 -2.28
C CYS A 36 -6.46 3.75 -2.64
N ALA A 37 -6.49 4.14 -3.90
CA ALA A 37 -5.69 5.25 -4.40
C ALA A 37 -6.06 6.57 -3.71
N SER A 38 -5.07 7.41 -3.46
CA SER A 38 -5.31 8.77 -2.99
C SER A 38 -6.00 9.59 -4.07
N THR A 39 -6.99 10.41 -3.68
CA THR A 39 -7.66 11.35 -4.59
C THR A 39 -6.66 12.37 -5.16
N ILE A 40 -5.72 12.83 -4.33
CA ILE A 40 -4.64 13.73 -4.76
C ILE A 40 -3.35 12.93 -4.81
N ARG A 41 -2.82 12.72 -6.02
CA ARG A 41 -1.59 11.98 -6.25
C ARG A 41 -0.88 12.49 -7.52
N PRO A 42 0.46 12.54 -7.53
CA PRO A 42 1.23 12.99 -8.70
C PRO A 42 1.45 11.87 -9.75
N TRP A 43 1.15 10.63 -9.42
CA TRP A 43 1.20 9.46 -10.31
C TRP A 43 0.17 8.42 -9.94
N ASP A 44 -0.21 7.61 -10.89
CA ASP A 44 -1.04 6.44 -10.69
C ASP A 44 -0.18 5.22 -10.31
N CYS A 45 -0.71 4.37 -9.44
CA CYS A 45 -0.06 3.11 -9.05
C CYS A 45 -0.49 1.94 -9.96
N ALA A 46 -1.66 2.06 -10.61
CA ALA A 46 -2.27 1.04 -11.45
C ALA A 46 -3.01 1.67 -12.63
N ASP A 47 -3.48 0.84 -13.57
CA ASP A 47 -4.28 1.30 -14.70
C ASP A 47 -5.64 1.85 -14.24
N ILE A 48 -6.27 1.15 -13.30
CA ILE A 48 -7.53 1.59 -12.65
C ILE A 48 -7.24 1.90 -11.18
N ASN A 49 -7.68 3.07 -10.74
CA ASN A 49 -7.42 3.57 -9.40
C ASN A 49 -8.73 3.99 -8.75
N TYR A 50 -9.22 3.20 -7.78
CA TYR A 50 -10.38 3.56 -6.98
C TYR A 50 -9.98 4.47 -5.83
N THR A 51 -10.58 5.64 -5.80
CA THR A 51 -10.42 6.61 -4.73
C THR A 51 -11.42 6.39 -3.60
N LYS A 52 -11.39 7.24 -2.59
CA LYS A 52 -12.35 7.18 -1.48
C LYS A 52 -13.80 7.33 -1.96
N GLU A 53 -14.02 8.16 -2.98
CA GLU A 53 -15.34 8.40 -3.58
C GLU A 53 -15.86 7.13 -4.30
N ASP A 54 -14.99 6.38 -4.94
CA ASP A 54 -15.35 5.12 -5.62
C ASP A 54 -15.62 3.98 -4.64
N ASN A 55 -15.06 4.06 -3.44
CA ASN A 55 -15.10 3.04 -2.42
C ASN A 55 -14.66 1.64 -2.92
N GLY A 56 -13.37 1.45 -3.09
CA GLY A 56 -12.80 0.21 -3.60
C GLY A 56 -13.15 -1.06 -2.79
N LEU A 57 -13.68 -0.90 -1.57
CA LEU A 57 -14.14 -2.04 -0.76
C LEU A 57 -15.42 -2.68 -1.31
N ILE A 58 -16.28 -1.91 -1.99
CA ILE A 58 -17.52 -2.42 -2.60
C ILE A 58 -17.36 -2.76 -4.10
N GLN A 59 -16.26 -2.34 -4.71
CA GLN A 59 -15.97 -2.63 -6.11
C GLN A 59 -15.45 -4.06 -6.30
N GLN A 60 -15.62 -4.60 -7.50
CA GLN A 60 -15.00 -5.87 -7.87
C GLN A 60 -13.50 -5.65 -8.10
N TRP A 61 -12.66 -6.50 -7.49
CA TRP A 61 -11.23 -6.51 -7.76
C TRP A 61 -10.90 -7.45 -8.91
N PHE A 62 -9.88 -7.10 -9.68
CA PHE A 62 -9.45 -7.86 -10.85
C PHE A 62 -7.96 -7.66 -11.13
N GLY A 63 -7.38 -8.60 -11.88
CA GLY A 63 -6.01 -8.52 -12.34
C GLY A 63 -4.99 -8.48 -11.21
N ARG A 64 -3.84 -7.90 -11.48
CA ARG A 64 -2.78 -7.72 -10.49
C ARG A 64 -3.01 -6.46 -9.66
N VAL A 65 -3.25 -6.65 -8.38
CA VAL A 65 -3.68 -5.57 -7.46
C VAL A 65 -2.49 -4.98 -6.70
N TRP A 66 -2.41 -3.66 -6.66
CA TRP A 66 -1.59 -2.91 -5.73
C TRP A 66 -2.46 -2.35 -4.62
N CYS A 67 -2.13 -2.58 -3.36
CA CYS A 67 -2.90 -2.04 -2.24
C CYS A 67 -1.96 -1.48 -1.17
N ASN A 68 -1.93 -0.14 -1.05
CA ASN A 68 -1.34 0.57 0.08
C ASN A 68 -2.47 1.25 0.86
N PRO A 69 -3.14 0.53 1.79
CA PRO A 69 -4.35 1.00 2.42
C PRO A 69 -4.08 2.14 3.41
N PRO A 70 -5.12 2.90 3.80
CA PRO A 70 -5.01 3.86 4.89
C PRO A 70 -4.47 3.20 6.17
N TYR A 71 -3.72 3.96 6.96
CA TYR A 71 -3.12 3.41 8.18
C TYR A 71 -4.14 3.27 9.32
N GLY A 72 -3.82 2.38 10.26
CA GLY A 72 -4.66 2.09 11.42
C GLY A 72 -5.78 1.09 11.11
N SER A 73 -6.90 1.21 11.81
CA SER A 73 -8.03 0.28 11.67
C SER A 73 -8.71 0.32 10.30
N GLU A 74 -8.57 1.40 9.57
CA GLU A 74 -9.10 1.53 8.19
C GLU A 74 -8.41 0.59 7.19
N ALA A 75 -7.22 0.08 7.50
CA ALA A 75 -6.53 -0.92 6.69
C ALA A 75 -7.21 -2.30 6.75
N TYR A 76 -7.89 -2.64 7.83
CA TYR A 76 -8.39 -4.00 8.07
C TYR A 76 -9.41 -4.49 7.05
N PRO A 77 -10.40 -3.69 6.62
CA PRO A 77 -11.32 -4.10 5.56
C PRO A 77 -10.61 -4.40 4.23
N PHE A 78 -9.59 -3.61 3.87
CA PHE A 78 -8.78 -3.86 2.67
C PHE A 78 -7.96 -5.14 2.79
N LEU A 79 -7.36 -5.37 3.97
CA LEU A 79 -6.61 -6.58 4.26
C LEU A 79 -7.48 -7.83 4.18
N LYS A 80 -8.66 -7.79 4.82
CA LYS A 80 -9.65 -8.87 4.72
C LYS A 80 -10.04 -9.13 3.27
N LYS A 81 -10.38 -8.08 2.51
CA LYS A 81 -10.77 -8.21 1.12
C LYS A 81 -9.65 -8.76 0.24
N PHE A 82 -8.39 -8.38 0.46
CA PHE A 82 -7.26 -8.93 -0.28
C PHE A 82 -7.07 -10.42 0.02
N SER A 83 -7.17 -10.81 1.29
CA SER A 83 -7.08 -12.23 1.68
C SER A 83 -8.18 -13.09 1.05
N GLU A 84 -9.37 -12.53 0.84
CA GLU A 84 -10.50 -13.19 0.17
C GLU A 84 -10.36 -13.17 -1.36
N TYR A 85 -9.81 -12.10 -1.93
CA TYR A 85 -9.50 -12.00 -3.36
C TYR A 85 -8.53 -13.10 -3.79
N ASN A 86 -7.50 -13.35 -2.98
CA ASN A 86 -6.54 -14.45 -3.15
C ASN A 86 -5.93 -14.54 -4.57
N GLY A 87 -5.84 -13.40 -5.24
CA GLY A 87 -5.33 -13.27 -6.60
C GLY A 87 -3.99 -12.56 -6.66
N PRO A 88 -3.45 -12.34 -7.86
CA PRO A 88 -2.15 -11.71 -8.04
C PRO A 88 -2.13 -10.28 -7.50
N GLY A 89 -0.98 -9.88 -6.98
CA GLY A 89 -0.74 -8.54 -6.47
C GLY A 89 -0.05 -8.49 -5.12
N LEU A 90 0.17 -7.28 -4.66
CA LEU A 90 0.93 -6.98 -3.45
C LEU A 90 0.20 -5.97 -2.57
N MET A 91 0.18 -6.24 -1.28
CA MET A 91 -0.25 -5.28 -0.26
C MET A 91 0.96 -4.76 0.50
N LEU A 92 1.03 -3.45 0.72
CA LEU A 92 2.06 -2.80 1.53
C LEU A 92 1.49 -2.45 2.89
N LEU A 93 2.08 -3.00 3.95
CA LEU A 93 1.70 -2.70 5.33
C LEU A 93 2.93 -2.46 6.21
N PHE A 94 2.73 -1.77 7.33
CA PHE A 94 3.71 -1.80 8.41
C PHE A 94 3.79 -3.18 9.05
N THR A 95 5.01 -3.61 9.37
CA THR A 95 5.31 -4.92 9.96
C THR A 95 4.95 -4.92 11.45
N ARG A 96 3.67 -4.79 11.74
CA ARG A 96 3.13 -4.84 13.10
C ARG A 96 2.52 -6.22 13.36
N THR A 97 3.39 -7.20 13.52
CA THR A 97 3.02 -8.62 13.64
C THR A 97 2.30 -8.96 14.95
N ASP A 98 2.27 -8.03 15.90
CA ASP A 98 1.58 -8.13 17.21
C ASP A 98 0.07 -7.88 17.12
N ILE A 99 -0.42 -7.21 16.06
CA ILE A 99 -1.85 -6.86 15.94
C ILE A 99 -2.68 -8.04 15.43
N LYS A 100 -3.91 -8.11 15.93
CA LYS A 100 -4.88 -9.18 15.61
C LYS A 100 -5.06 -9.42 14.11
N ALA A 101 -5.06 -8.37 13.31
CA ALA A 101 -5.28 -8.47 11.86
C ALA A 101 -4.20 -9.31 11.14
N TRP A 102 -2.95 -9.30 11.61
CA TRP A 102 -1.90 -10.17 11.07
C TRP A 102 -2.19 -11.65 11.34
N HIS A 103 -2.73 -11.95 12.52
CA HIS A 103 -3.08 -13.32 12.92
C HIS A 103 -4.37 -13.83 12.27
N ASP A 104 -5.33 -12.93 11.99
CA ASP A 104 -6.60 -13.31 11.38
C ASP A 104 -6.50 -13.45 9.84
N TYR A 105 -5.73 -12.59 9.17
CA TYR A 105 -5.78 -12.47 7.71
C TYR A 105 -4.45 -12.70 6.98
N ILE A 106 -3.31 -12.50 7.62
CA ILE A 106 -2.02 -12.64 6.94
C ILE A 106 -1.44 -14.02 7.19
N PHE A 107 -1.11 -14.34 8.43
CA PHE A 107 -0.46 -15.61 8.75
C PHE A 107 -1.25 -16.86 8.30
N PRO A 108 -2.59 -16.90 8.38
CA PRO A 108 -3.35 -18.07 7.95
C PRO A 108 -3.50 -18.20 6.43
N THR A 109 -3.36 -17.11 5.66
CA THR A 109 -3.80 -17.09 4.26
C THR A 109 -2.74 -16.65 3.26
N ALA A 110 -1.79 -15.79 3.66
CA ALA A 110 -0.77 -15.29 2.75
C ALA A 110 0.28 -16.37 2.43
N LYS A 111 0.82 -16.32 1.22
CA LYS A 111 1.90 -17.22 0.78
C LYS A 111 3.27 -16.64 1.04
N TYR A 112 3.44 -15.35 0.80
CA TYR A 112 4.74 -14.70 0.87
C TYR A 112 4.68 -13.41 1.66
N LEU A 113 5.74 -13.19 2.45
CA LEU A 113 6.06 -11.92 3.10
C LEU A 113 7.42 -11.45 2.60
N PHE A 114 7.51 -10.18 2.21
CA PHE A 114 8.79 -9.57 1.86
C PHE A 114 9.06 -8.40 2.79
N PHE A 115 10.00 -8.60 3.71
CA PHE A 115 10.41 -7.59 4.67
C PHE A 115 11.38 -6.61 4.02
N ILE A 116 10.94 -5.38 3.80
CA ILE A 116 11.74 -4.35 3.14
C ILE A 116 12.88 -3.92 4.05
N LYS A 117 14.11 -3.91 3.52
CA LYS A 117 15.30 -3.45 4.23
C LYS A 117 15.26 -1.92 4.40
N GLY A 118 15.43 -1.46 5.64
CA GLY A 118 15.37 -0.04 5.96
C GLY A 118 13.93 0.48 6.07
N ARG A 119 13.79 1.79 6.12
CA ARG A 119 12.51 2.49 6.24
C ARG A 119 12.13 3.15 4.93
N LEU A 120 10.91 2.93 4.46
CA LEU A 120 10.40 3.61 3.28
C LEU A 120 10.27 5.11 3.53
N LYS A 121 10.63 5.88 2.52
CA LYS A 121 10.40 7.33 2.46
C LYS A 121 9.16 7.58 1.62
N PHE A 122 8.00 7.54 2.27
CA PHE A 122 6.74 7.84 1.61
C PHE A 122 6.71 9.27 1.07
N CYS A 123 5.86 9.50 0.07
CA CYS A 123 5.66 10.81 -0.53
C CYS A 123 4.37 11.45 -0.01
N ARG A 124 4.36 12.79 -0.03
CA ARG A 124 3.14 13.58 0.19
C ARG A 124 2.31 13.65 -1.09
N PRO A 125 1.04 14.10 -1.02
CA PRO A 125 0.21 14.29 -2.22
C PRO A 125 0.82 15.22 -3.28
N ASP A 126 1.68 16.14 -2.91
CA ASP A 126 2.44 17.00 -3.83
C ASP A 126 3.66 16.33 -4.47
N GLY A 127 3.92 15.05 -4.14
CA GLY A 127 5.05 14.27 -4.62
C GLY A 127 6.36 14.50 -3.86
N SER A 128 6.42 15.45 -2.92
CA SER A 128 7.61 15.64 -2.09
C SER A 128 7.82 14.49 -1.12
N GLN A 129 9.09 14.14 -0.86
CA GLN A 129 9.38 13.10 0.12
C GLN A 129 9.03 13.57 1.53
N LYS A 130 8.33 12.71 2.25
CA LYS A 130 8.09 12.85 3.67
C LYS A 130 9.29 12.35 4.48
N ALA A 131 9.27 12.62 5.79
CA ALA A 131 10.20 11.98 6.70
C ALA A 131 10.10 10.45 6.60
N THR A 132 11.18 9.78 6.93
CA THR A 132 11.24 8.31 6.97
C THR A 132 10.10 7.73 7.83
N ALA A 133 9.48 6.66 7.36
CA ALA A 133 8.45 5.95 8.11
C ALA A 133 8.94 5.56 9.51
N ASN A 134 8.08 5.68 10.51
CA ASN A 134 8.41 5.33 11.90
C ASN A 134 8.34 3.81 12.18
N ALA A 135 7.91 3.01 11.22
CA ALA A 135 7.83 1.55 11.29
C ALA A 135 8.43 0.90 10.04
N ALA A 136 8.87 -0.36 10.18
CA ALA A 136 9.28 -1.18 9.05
C ALA A 136 8.07 -1.52 8.16
N SER A 137 8.31 -1.76 6.87
CA SER A 137 7.28 -2.11 5.89
C SER A 137 7.48 -3.53 5.36
N CYS A 138 6.36 -4.16 5.03
CA CYS A 138 6.31 -5.49 4.47
C CYS A 138 5.40 -5.51 3.23
N LEU A 139 5.84 -6.17 2.16
CA LEU A 139 4.98 -6.56 1.05
C LEU A 139 4.40 -7.93 1.35
N ILE A 140 3.11 -8.10 1.10
CA ILE A 140 2.37 -9.32 1.37
C ILE A 140 1.74 -9.79 0.08
N ALA A 141 1.88 -11.09 -0.23
CA ALA A 141 1.32 -11.71 -1.42
C ALA A 141 0.55 -12.98 -1.08
N TRP A 142 -0.59 -13.18 -1.76
CA TRP A 142 -1.44 -14.36 -1.63
C TRP A 142 -1.35 -15.30 -2.84
N ASP A 143 -0.81 -14.83 -3.95
CA ASP A 143 -0.72 -15.60 -5.19
C ASP A 143 0.73 -15.97 -5.52
N GLU A 144 0.91 -17.15 -6.13
CA GLU A 144 2.24 -17.68 -6.48
C GLU A 144 2.95 -16.87 -7.56
N SER A 145 2.22 -16.14 -8.38
CA SER A 145 2.80 -15.31 -9.45
C SER A 145 3.76 -14.22 -8.95
N GLU A 146 3.65 -13.83 -7.69
CA GLU A 146 4.55 -12.81 -7.10
C GLU A 146 5.90 -13.36 -6.63
N PHE A 147 6.06 -14.69 -6.56
CA PHE A 147 7.27 -15.32 -6.01
C PHE A 147 8.56 -14.89 -6.71
N GLU A 148 8.60 -14.97 -8.03
CA GLU A 148 9.84 -14.67 -8.78
C GLU A 148 10.24 -13.19 -8.66
N LEU A 149 9.26 -12.27 -8.61
CA LEU A 149 9.54 -10.86 -8.33
C LEU A 149 10.15 -10.68 -6.95
N LEU A 150 9.51 -11.23 -5.91
CA LEU A 150 9.98 -11.08 -4.52
C LEU A 150 11.37 -11.69 -4.33
N LYS A 151 11.64 -12.84 -4.96
CA LYS A 151 12.95 -13.47 -4.97
C LYS A 151 14.00 -12.63 -5.70
N LYS A 152 13.64 -11.97 -6.79
CA LYS A 152 14.51 -11.01 -7.48
C LYS A 152 14.86 -9.83 -6.58
N LEU A 153 13.86 -9.24 -5.90
CA LEU A 153 14.09 -8.12 -4.96
C LEU A 153 15.02 -8.51 -3.81
N GLU A 154 14.91 -9.76 -3.33
CA GLU A 154 15.83 -10.27 -2.30
C GLU A 154 17.27 -10.38 -2.83
N LYS A 155 17.46 -10.89 -4.04
CA LYS A 155 18.78 -10.97 -4.69
C LYS A 155 19.41 -9.58 -4.90
N GLU A 156 18.58 -8.57 -5.18
CA GLU A 156 19.00 -7.17 -5.30
C GLU A 156 19.28 -6.51 -3.93
N GLY A 157 19.08 -7.22 -2.84
CA GLY A 157 19.37 -6.73 -1.48
C GLY A 157 18.34 -5.76 -0.92
N LEU A 158 17.12 -5.72 -1.50
CA LEU A 158 16.05 -4.80 -1.09
C LEU A 158 15.28 -5.26 0.14
N GLY A 159 15.47 -6.50 0.56
CA GLY A 159 14.79 -7.06 1.73
C GLY A 159 14.98 -8.56 1.85
N LYS A 160 14.08 -9.19 2.61
CA LYS A 160 14.07 -10.63 2.87
C LYS A 160 12.70 -11.22 2.54
N LEU A 161 12.71 -12.30 1.76
CA LEU A 161 11.54 -13.11 1.45
C LEU A 161 11.35 -14.18 2.52
N ALA A 162 10.12 -14.28 3.03
CA ALA A 162 9.66 -15.40 3.85
C ALA A 162 8.49 -16.10 3.14
N ILE A 163 8.52 -17.41 3.13
CA ILE A 163 7.48 -18.27 2.57
C ILE A 163 6.66 -18.81 3.74
N LEU A 164 5.34 -18.57 3.73
CA LEU A 164 4.45 -19.02 4.80
C LEU A 164 3.82 -20.38 4.50
N SER A 165 3.55 -20.65 3.23
CA SER A 165 2.94 -21.94 2.81
C SER A 165 3.25 -22.26 1.35
#